data_c6510b33cb7a495471f9970677235116
#
_entry.id   c6510b33cb7a495471f9970677235116
#
_cell.length_a   1.000
_cell.length_b   1.000
_cell.length_c   1.000
_cell.angle_alpha   90.00
_cell.angle_beta   90.00
_cell.angle_gamma   90.00
#
_symmetry.space_group_name_H-M   'P 1'
#
loop_
_entity.id
_entity.type
_entity.pdbx_description
1 polymer ?
#
loop_
_entity_poly.entity_id
_entity_poly.type
_entity_poly.pdbx_seq_one_letter_code
_entity_poly.pdbx_strand_id
1 'polypeptide(L)'
;VGSEMCIRDSDKSAYYPATFMFNLNGHNWIYANGVTCSPSEINLEDIGKKKVIAQTIPANSDDKIIEVYDHLTGKTWDWYNSNTVDYDGIPSKATAPGRHAWITFKTTNGKTFTTYVISPAEKLKKPRVATGYNSAKFWIDYPNKLQTSVRIQVLKKGKWTTAKTIGYFSCGNSNPVTIKGLKPLTNYKFRVQAYANGMTGTPSNIVTMK
;
A
#
# COMPACT_ATOMS: atom_id res chain seq x y z
N VAL A 1 43.52 24.18 23.08
CA VAL A 1 42.57 25.18 23.58
C VAL A 1 41.79 25.63 22.35
N GLY A 2 40.64 25.04 22.10
CA GLY A 2 39.77 25.36 21.02
C GLY A 2 38.92 26.58 21.39
N SER A 3 39.04 27.67 20.65
CA SER A 3 38.13 28.82 20.75
C SER A 3 36.85 28.50 19.99
N GLU A 4 35.75 28.37 20.70
CA GLU A 4 34.42 28.41 20.10
C GLU A 4 34.13 29.84 19.61
N MET A 5 34.00 30.02 18.33
CA MET A 5 33.54 31.25 17.74
C MET A 5 32.03 31.15 17.50
N CYS A 6 31.23 31.62 18.46
CA CYS A 6 29.78 31.82 18.26
C CYS A 6 29.58 33.08 17.44
N ILE A 7 29.25 32.95 16.18
CA ILE A 7 28.73 34.09 15.39
C ILE A 7 27.23 34.11 15.63
N ARG A 8 26.76 35.08 16.43
CA ARG A 8 25.36 35.45 16.49
C ARG A 8 25.06 36.41 15.35
N ASP A 9 24.36 35.94 14.36
CA ASP A 9 23.74 36.79 13.38
C ASP A 9 22.31 37.14 13.83
N SER A 10 22.01 38.40 13.89
CA SER A 10 20.75 38.96 14.39
C SER A 10 19.70 39.16 13.31
N ASP A 11 19.93 38.65 12.12
CA ASP A 11 18.99 38.83 11.01
C ASP A 11 18.18 37.54 10.74
N LYS A 12 16.88 37.59 11.07
CA LYS A 12 15.95 36.45 11.05
C LYS A 12 15.34 36.15 9.68
N SER A 13 15.87 36.68 8.58
CA SER A 13 15.16 36.64 7.30
C SER A 13 15.63 35.59 6.30
N ALA A 14 16.70 34.85 6.52
CA ALA A 14 17.10 33.78 5.62
C ALA A 14 17.92 32.70 6.34
N TYR A 15 17.27 31.70 6.90
CA TYR A 15 17.95 30.52 7.38
C TYR A 15 18.31 29.62 6.19
N TYR A 16 19.39 29.97 5.51
CA TYR A 16 20.12 28.98 4.72
C TYR A 16 21.06 28.26 5.68
N PRO A 17 20.96 26.94 5.86
CA PRO A 17 21.99 26.22 6.58
C PRO A 17 23.27 26.34 5.76
N ALA A 18 24.10 27.31 6.08
CA ALA A 18 25.46 27.32 5.58
C ALA A 18 26.15 26.08 6.13
N THR A 19 26.38 25.11 5.28
CA THR A 19 27.12 23.90 5.63
C THR A 19 28.59 24.30 5.75
N PHE A 20 28.99 24.74 6.95
CA PHE A 20 30.40 24.91 7.26
C PHE A 20 31.02 23.53 7.44
N MET A 21 31.80 23.10 6.47
CA MET A 21 32.59 21.90 6.59
C MET A 21 33.85 22.21 7.39
N PHE A 22 33.87 21.86 8.67
CA PHE A 22 35.10 21.83 9.43
C PHE A 22 35.81 20.51 9.16
N ASN A 23 36.97 20.59 8.53
CA ASN A 23 37.86 19.44 8.36
C ASN A 23 38.66 19.23 9.65
N LEU A 24 38.07 18.51 10.60
CA LEU A 24 38.78 18.04 11.77
C LEU A 24 39.53 16.75 11.38
N ASN A 25 40.82 16.78 11.35
CA ASN A 25 41.70 15.65 11.00
C ASN A 25 41.69 15.19 9.53
N GLY A 26 41.42 16.08 8.57
CA GLY A 26 41.48 15.75 7.16
C GLY A 26 40.33 14.85 6.62
N HIS A 27 39.30 14.59 7.44
CA HIS A 27 38.13 13.84 7.00
C HIS A 27 37.09 14.76 6.36
N ASN A 28 36.79 14.54 5.11
CA ASN A 28 35.69 15.21 4.41
C ASN A 28 34.38 14.47 4.67
N TRP A 29 33.52 15.06 5.49
CA TRP A 29 32.21 14.46 5.80
C TRP A 29 31.29 14.39 4.59
N ILE A 30 30.78 13.20 4.31
CA ILE A 30 29.82 12.92 3.25
C ILE A 30 28.45 12.73 3.89
N TYR A 31 27.60 13.75 3.77
CA TYR A 31 26.24 13.70 4.35
C TYR A 31 25.28 12.91 3.47
N ALA A 32 24.34 12.22 4.13
CA ALA A 32 23.25 11.60 3.41
C ALA A 32 22.26 12.65 2.89
N ASN A 33 22.00 12.64 1.60
CA ASN A 33 20.94 13.43 0.96
C ASN A 33 19.58 12.76 1.13
N GLY A 34 19.54 11.45 1.40
CA GLY A 34 18.34 10.66 1.56
C GLY A 34 18.63 9.20 1.86
N VAL A 35 17.55 8.43 1.82
CA VAL A 35 17.59 6.95 1.87
C VAL A 35 16.85 6.44 0.65
N THR A 36 17.32 5.37 0.04
CA THR A 36 16.60 4.62 -0.98
C THR A 36 16.23 3.24 -0.44
N CYS A 37 15.15 2.67 -0.93
CA CYS A 37 14.71 1.33 -0.54
C CYS A 37 14.37 0.49 -1.76
N SER A 38 14.75 -0.78 -1.72
CA SER A 38 14.45 -1.75 -2.77
C SER A 38 13.88 -3.04 -2.14
N PRO A 39 12.66 -3.44 -2.49
CA PRO A 39 11.65 -2.65 -3.19
C PRO A 39 11.07 -1.52 -2.33
N SER A 40 10.61 -0.44 -2.95
CA SER A 40 9.91 0.65 -2.25
C SER A 40 8.46 0.32 -1.91
N GLU A 41 7.89 -0.66 -2.62
CA GLU A 41 6.53 -1.20 -2.41
C GLU A 41 6.53 -2.73 -2.52
N ILE A 42 5.76 -3.38 -1.66
CA ILE A 42 5.56 -4.83 -1.66
C ILE A 42 4.07 -5.13 -1.78
N ASN A 43 3.70 -5.94 -2.77
CA ASN A 43 2.37 -6.53 -2.83
C ASN A 43 2.30 -7.71 -1.87
N LEU A 44 1.33 -7.72 -0.94
CA LEU A 44 1.17 -8.79 0.03
C LEU A 44 0.75 -10.14 -0.58
N GLU A 45 0.24 -10.14 -1.82
CA GLU A 45 -0.01 -11.39 -2.57
C GLU A 45 1.28 -12.03 -3.09
N ASP A 46 2.35 -11.25 -3.28
CA ASP A 46 3.65 -11.75 -3.73
C ASP A 46 4.43 -12.37 -2.56
N ILE A 47 4.10 -13.61 -2.23
CA ILE A 47 4.58 -14.32 -1.03
C ILE A 47 6.10 -14.56 -1.03
N GLY A 48 6.78 -14.42 -2.16
CA GLY A 48 8.18 -14.84 -2.33
C GLY A 48 9.26 -13.83 -1.98
N LYS A 49 8.96 -12.53 -1.83
CA LYS A 49 9.97 -11.49 -1.61
C LYS A 49 9.51 -10.47 -0.58
N LYS A 50 9.84 -10.72 0.66
CA LYS A 50 9.36 -9.91 1.78
C LYS A 50 10.51 -9.25 2.55
N LYS A 51 11.55 -8.83 1.84
CA LYS A 51 12.71 -8.16 2.37
C LYS A 51 12.82 -6.78 1.71
N VAL A 52 13.11 -5.77 2.50
CA VAL A 52 13.43 -4.43 2.03
C VAL A 52 14.89 -4.13 2.37
N ILE A 53 15.64 -3.71 1.38
CA ILE A 53 17.00 -3.22 1.58
C ILE A 53 16.94 -1.70 1.51
N ALA A 54 17.26 -1.04 2.61
CA ALA A 54 17.42 0.41 2.68
C ALA A 54 18.89 0.77 2.60
N GLN A 55 19.22 1.85 1.87
CA GLN A 55 20.59 2.33 1.72
C GLN A 55 20.62 3.86 1.74
N THR A 56 21.63 4.44 2.40
CA THR A 56 21.89 5.88 2.35
C THR A 56 22.27 6.33 0.95
N ILE A 57 21.98 7.57 0.61
CA ILE A 57 22.40 8.23 -0.62
C ILE A 57 23.29 9.42 -0.26
N PRO A 58 24.58 9.40 -0.61
CA PRO A 58 25.32 8.29 -1.24
C PRO A 58 25.56 7.12 -0.29
N ALA A 59 25.89 5.95 -0.85
CA ALA A 59 26.09 4.71 -0.08
C ALA A 59 27.29 4.77 0.88
N ASN A 60 28.25 5.62 0.62
CA ASN A 60 29.43 5.86 1.45
C ASN A 60 29.25 7.06 2.40
N SER A 61 28.03 7.47 2.68
CA SER A 61 27.72 8.55 3.60
C SER A 61 28.28 8.27 5.00
N ASP A 62 28.76 9.29 5.69
CA ASP A 62 29.10 9.24 7.10
C ASP A 62 27.84 9.15 7.98
N ASP A 63 26.73 9.68 7.49
CA ASP A 63 25.42 9.44 8.10
C ASP A 63 25.00 7.98 7.94
N LYS A 64 24.44 7.44 9.01
CA LYS A 64 23.98 6.05 9.08
C LYS A 64 22.48 5.99 9.26
N ILE A 65 21.86 4.90 8.81
CA ILE A 65 20.50 4.56 9.21
C ILE A 65 20.56 4.12 10.66
N ILE A 66 19.84 4.81 11.53
CA ILE A 66 19.87 4.62 12.97
C ILE A 66 18.53 4.14 13.53
N GLU A 67 17.44 4.40 12.82
CA GLU A 67 16.09 4.08 13.29
C GLU A 67 15.27 3.45 12.18
N VAL A 68 14.50 2.45 12.56
CA VAL A 68 13.49 1.80 11.72
C VAL A 68 12.17 1.80 12.47
N TYR A 69 11.15 2.40 11.88
CA TYR A 69 9.80 2.45 12.44
C TYR A 69 8.82 1.64 11.60
N ASP A 70 8.15 0.68 12.22
CA ASP A 70 7.11 -0.13 11.61
C ASP A 70 5.73 0.46 11.89
N HIS A 71 5.08 1.00 10.85
CA HIS A 71 3.76 1.62 10.93
C HIS A 71 2.63 0.62 11.21
N LEU A 72 2.84 -0.67 10.91
CA LEU A 72 1.81 -1.69 11.09
C LEU A 72 1.76 -2.22 12.52
N THR A 73 2.91 -2.29 13.16
CA THR A 73 3.05 -2.76 14.54
C THR A 73 3.22 -1.65 15.56
N GLY A 74 3.57 -0.43 15.10
CA GLY A 74 3.91 0.71 15.94
C GLY A 74 5.24 0.55 16.68
N LYS A 75 6.09 -0.37 16.25
CA LYS A 75 7.39 -0.63 16.88
C LYS A 75 8.49 0.22 16.24
N THR A 76 9.41 0.67 17.08
CA THR A 76 10.63 1.36 16.68
C THR A 76 11.84 0.51 17.09
N TRP A 77 12.82 0.43 16.21
CA TRP A 77 14.13 -0.15 16.46
C TRP A 77 15.19 0.92 16.20
N ASP A 78 16.02 1.23 17.16
CA ASP A 78 17.03 2.31 17.18
C ASP A 78 18.47 1.81 17.33
N TRP A 79 18.70 0.50 17.22
CA TRP A 79 20.03 -0.10 17.32
C TRP A 79 20.82 -0.17 16.02
N TYR A 80 20.24 0.33 14.93
CA TYR A 80 20.93 0.34 13.65
C TYR A 80 22.03 1.42 13.63
N ASN A 81 23.11 1.11 12.95
CA ASN A 81 24.21 2.04 12.71
C ASN A 81 24.95 1.63 11.42
N SER A 82 24.26 1.72 10.29
CA SER A 82 24.78 1.22 9.03
C SER A 82 24.28 2.07 7.85
N ASN A 83 25.08 2.10 6.77
CA ASN A 83 24.65 2.70 5.50
C ASN A 83 23.61 1.81 4.78
N THR A 84 23.56 0.52 5.11
CA THR A 84 22.62 -0.44 4.53
C THR A 84 21.94 -1.20 5.65
N VAL A 85 20.61 -1.31 5.58
CA VAL A 85 19.79 -2.07 6.50
C VAL A 85 18.91 -3.02 5.72
N ASP A 86 19.00 -4.30 6.07
CA ASP A 86 18.10 -5.36 5.63
C ASP A 86 16.96 -5.49 6.62
N TYR A 87 15.73 -5.31 6.14
CA TYR A 87 14.53 -5.50 6.95
C TYR A 87 13.64 -6.62 6.36
N ASP A 88 13.44 -7.67 7.13
CA ASP A 88 12.63 -8.85 6.77
C ASP A 88 11.40 -9.06 7.67
N GLY A 89 11.11 -8.09 8.53
CA GLY A 89 9.93 -8.06 9.38
C GLY A 89 8.63 -7.98 8.60
N ILE A 90 8.16 -9.12 8.14
CA ILE A 90 7.02 -9.22 7.23
C ILE A 90 5.72 -9.01 7.98
N PRO A 91 4.80 -8.17 7.47
CA PRO A 91 3.42 -8.21 7.90
C PRO A 91 2.81 -9.54 7.48
N SER A 92 2.65 -10.45 8.44
CA SER A 92 2.18 -11.82 8.19
C SER A 92 0.67 -11.91 7.92
N LYS A 93 -0.09 -10.83 8.08
CA LYS A 93 -1.55 -10.82 7.88
C LYS A 93 -2.09 -9.45 7.49
N ALA A 94 -3.14 -9.55 6.73
CA ALA A 94 -4.13 -8.62 6.26
C ALA A 94 -4.16 -7.25 6.97
N THR A 95 -3.41 -6.33 6.46
CA THR A 95 -3.77 -4.92 6.53
C THR A 95 -5.08 -4.74 5.76
N ALA A 96 -5.89 -3.75 6.14
CA ALA A 96 -7.04 -3.38 5.34
C ALA A 96 -6.61 -3.19 3.87
N PRO A 97 -7.49 -3.49 2.88
CA PRO A 97 -7.15 -3.26 1.48
C PRO A 97 -6.70 -1.82 1.23
N GLY A 98 -5.70 -1.65 0.41
CA GLY A 98 -5.13 -0.35 0.06
C GLY A 98 -3.61 -0.31 0.09
N ARG A 99 -3.07 0.90 -0.07
CA ARG A 99 -1.65 1.21 0.06
C ARG A 99 -1.41 1.76 1.46
N HIS A 100 -0.58 1.09 2.24
CA HIS A 100 -0.28 1.45 3.62
C HIS A 100 1.19 1.73 3.79
N ALA A 101 1.55 2.75 4.58
CA ALA A 101 2.91 2.90 5.04
C ALA A 101 3.31 1.66 5.83
N TRP A 102 4.50 1.16 5.56
CA TRP A 102 5.00 -0.04 6.22
C TRP A 102 6.19 0.27 7.11
N ILE A 103 7.34 0.59 6.53
CA ILE A 103 8.56 0.86 7.27
C ILE A 103 9.09 2.24 6.90
N THR A 104 9.44 3.02 7.90
CA THR A 104 10.22 4.25 7.73
C THR A 104 11.62 4.05 8.28
N PHE A 105 12.61 4.31 7.45
CA PHE A 105 14.02 4.37 7.82
C PHE A 105 14.43 5.82 8.05
N LYS A 106 15.28 6.06 9.07
CA LYS A 106 15.76 7.39 9.43
C LYS A 106 17.27 7.39 9.64
N THR A 107 17.94 8.41 9.12
CA THR A 107 19.38 8.60 9.24
C THR A 107 19.74 9.51 10.40
N THR A 108 21.03 9.53 10.77
CA THR A 108 21.57 10.42 11.82
C THR A 108 21.30 11.88 11.57
N ASN A 109 21.31 12.35 10.31
CA ASN A 109 20.99 13.73 9.95
C ASN A 109 19.48 13.95 9.69
N GLY A 110 18.62 13.00 10.10
CA GLY A 110 17.17 13.14 10.07
C GLY A 110 16.50 12.91 8.71
N LYS A 111 17.24 12.45 7.68
CA LYS A 111 16.61 12.05 6.41
C LYS A 111 15.81 10.77 6.60
N THR A 112 14.63 10.71 5.98
CA THR A 112 13.74 9.56 6.09
C THR A 112 13.31 9.05 4.72
N PHE A 113 12.96 7.76 4.66
CA PHE A 113 12.26 7.14 3.54
C PHE A 113 11.24 6.13 4.06
N THR A 114 10.03 6.19 3.51
CA THR A 114 8.95 5.27 3.88
C THR A 114 8.67 4.31 2.74
N THR A 115 8.68 3.02 3.04
CA THR A 115 8.23 1.95 2.13
C THR A 115 6.75 1.68 2.35
N TYR A 116 6.12 1.01 1.38
CA TYR A 116 4.69 0.74 1.42
C TYR A 116 4.38 -0.72 1.20
N VAL A 117 3.27 -1.17 1.77
CA VAL A 117 2.64 -2.44 1.41
C VAL A 117 1.34 -2.18 0.68
N ILE A 118 1.08 -3.00 -0.32
CA ILE A 118 -0.16 -3.01 -1.08
C ILE A 118 -0.94 -4.25 -0.68
N SER A 119 -2.13 -4.05 -0.11
CA SER A 119 -3.07 -5.12 0.20
C SER A 119 -4.25 -5.01 -0.76
N PRO A 120 -4.39 -5.91 -1.74
CA PRO A 120 -5.53 -5.90 -2.63
C PRO A 120 -6.82 -6.30 -1.88
N ALA A 121 -7.95 -5.90 -2.43
CA ALA A 121 -9.24 -6.37 -1.92
C ALA A 121 -9.36 -7.88 -2.17
N GLU A 122 -9.97 -8.59 -1.21
CA GLU A 122 -10.06 -10.06 -1.23
C GLU A 122 -10.86 -10.58 -2.43
N LYS A 123 -10.49 -11.74 -2.95
CA LYS A 123 -11.27 -12.45 -3.96
C LYS A 123 -12.58 -12.94 -3.37
N LEU A 124 -13.70 -12.48 -3.93
CA LEU A 124 -15.02 -12.92 -3.51
C LEU A 124 -15.32 -14.32 -4.05
N LYS A 125 -16.12 -15.08 -3.30
CA LYS A 125 -16.66 -16.35 -3.78
C LYS A 125 -17.57 -16.13 -4.99
N LYS A 126 -17.79 -17.18 -5.77
CA LYS A 126 -18.77 -17.21 -6.87
C LYS A 126 -20.16 -16.88 -6.29
N PRO A 127 -20.86 -15.83 -6.78
CA PRO A 127 -22.16 -15.48 -6.26
C PRO A 127 -23.20 -16.57 -6.63
N ARG A 128 -24.19 -16.74 -5.76
CA ARG A 128 -25.42 -17.45 -6.14
C ARG A 128 -26.28 -16.50 -6.98
N VAL A 129 -26.90 -17.02 -8.02
CA VAL A 129 -27.72 -16.22 -8.92
C VAL A 129 -29.05 -16.91 -9.18
N ALA A 130 -30.15 -16.15 -9.12
CA ALA A 130 -31.44 -16.57 -9.62
C ALA A 130 -31.87 -15.66 -10.75
N THR A 131 -32.43 -16.27 -11.79
CA THR A 131 -32.90 -15.57 -13.01
C THR A 131 -34.37 -15.21 -12.88
N GLY A 132 -34.73 -14.00 -13.32
CA GLY A 132 -36.08 -13.59 -13.62
C GLY A 132 -36.21 -13.32 -15.11
N TYR A 133 -37.42 -13.04 -15.60
CA TYR A 133 -37.69 -12.82 -17.04
C TYR A 133 -36.77 -11.77 -17.69
N ASN A 134 -36.53 -10.63 -17.01
CA ASN A 134 -35.68 -9.55 -17.48
C ASN A 134 -34.70 -9.07 -16.39
N SER A 135 -34.37 -9.93 -15.43
CA SER A 135 -33.59 -9.58 -14.26
C SER A 135 -32.78 -10.75 -13.71
N ALA A 136 -31.76 -10.44 -12.89
CA ALA A 136 -31.01 -11.42 -12.15
C ALA A 136 -30.84 -10.93 -10.70
N LYS A 137 -31.05 -11.84 -9.74
CA LYS A 137 -30.79 -11.62 -8.31
C LYS A 137 -29.48 -12.30 -7.93
N PHE A 138 -28.61 -11.56 -7.25
CA PHE A 138 -27.29 -12.00 -6.81
C PHE A 138 -27.22 -12.03 -5.30
N TRP A 139 -26.84 -13.17 -4.71
CA TRP A 139 -26.43 -13.31 -3.33
C TRP A 139 -24.91 -13.40 -3.30
N ILE A 140 -24.29 -12.42 -2.64
CA ILE A 140 -22.85 -12.27 -2.59
C ILE A 140 -22.41 -12.55 -1.17
N ASP A 141 -21.53 -13.54 -1.04
CA ASP A 141 -20.94 -13.90 0.23
C ASP A 141 -19.70 -13.03 0.50
N TYR A 142 -19.70 -12.33 1.63
CA TYR A 142 -18.60 -11.46 2.05
C TYR A 142 -17.74 -12.18 3.08
N PRO A 143 -16.54 -12.56 2.71
CA PRO A 143 -15.64 -13.21 3.66
C PRO A 143 -15.00 -12.21 4.63
N ASN A 144 -14.85 -10.94 4.23
CA ASN A 144 -14.13 -9.94 5.01
C ASN A 144 -14.87 -8.60 5.08
N LYS A 145 -14.96 -8.03 6.30
CA LYS A 145 -15.61 -6.74 6.58
C LYS A 145 -14.82 -5.52 6.10
N LEU A 146 -13.59 -5.70 5.61
CA LEU A 146 -12.70 -4.61 5.20
C LEU A 146 -12.98 -4.10 3.77
N GLN A 147 -13.87 -4.76 3.02
CA GLN A 147 -14.30 -4.31 1.70
C GLN A 147 -15.22 -3.09 1.81
N THR A 148 -15.03 -2.07 0.99
CA THR A 148 -15.89 -0.89 0.97
C THR A 148 -17.06 -1.02 0.01
N SER A 149 -16.88 -1.77 -1.08
CA SER A 149 -17.93 -2.00 -2.07
C SER A 149 -17.69 -3.28 -2.87
N VAL A 150 -18.73 -3.71 -3.59
CA VAL A 150 -18.66 -4.78 -4.58
C VAL A 150 -19.19 -4.29 -5.92
N ARG A 151 -18.46 -4.63 -6.96
CA ARG A 151 -18.85 -4.42 -8.36
C ARG A 151 -19.37 -5.72 -8.94
N ILE A 152 -20.63 -5.72 -9.40
CA ILE A 152 -21.16 -6.78 -10.24
C ILE A 152 -20.83 -6.40 -11.68
N GLN A 153 -20.08 -7.24 -12.36
CA GLN A 153 -19.65 -7.02 -13.73
C GLN A 153 -20.33 -8.01 -14.67
N VAL A 154 -20.67 -7.54 -15.86
CA VAL A 154 -21.25 -8.33 -16.94
C VAL A 154 -20.33 -8.29 -18.16
N LEU A 155 -20.16 -9.42 -18.81
CA LEU A 155 -19.40 -9.53 -20.06
C LEU A 155 -20.26 -9.03 -21.22
N LYS A 156 -19.86 -7.92 -21.86
CA LYS A 156 -20.50 -7.34 -23.05
C LYS A 156 -19.46 -7.18 -24.15
N LYS A 157 -19.73 -7.75 -25.34
CA LYS A 157 -18.81 -7.63 -26.51
C LYS A 157 -17.35 -7.94 -26.16
N GLY A 158 -17.10 -8.99 -25.38
CA GLY A 158 -15.74 -9.40 -24.98
C GLY A 158 -15.11 -8.59 -23.85
N LYS A 159 -15.77 -7.53 -23.34
CA LYS A 159 -15.25 -6.68 -22.27
C LYS A 159 -16.10 -6.77 -21.00
N TRP A 160 -15.46 -6.81 -19.84
CA TRP A 160 -16.16 -6.74 -18.56
C TRP A 160 -16.55 -5.29 -18.26
N THR A 161 -17.83 -5.05 -18.03
CA THR A 161 -18.40 -3.75 -17.68
C THR A 161 -19.12 -3.84 -16.35
N THR A 162 -19.00 -2.81 -15.51
CA THR A 162 -19.71 -2.76 -14.22
C THR A 162 -21.20 -2.54 -14.49
N ALA A 163 -22.02 -3.51 -14.11
CA ALA A 163 -23.48 -3.43 -14.18
C ALA A 163 -24.04 -2.72 -12.94
N LYS A 164 -23.44 -2.93 -11.78
CA LYS A 164 -23.83 -2.30 -10.52
C LYS A 164 -22.68 -2.26 -9.53
N THR A 165 -22.57 -1.17 -8.78
CA THR A 165 -21.71 -1.05 -7.59
C THR A 165 -22.61 -0.98 -6.37
N ILE A 166 -22.26 -1.69 -5.31
CA ILE A 166 -23.01 -1.82 -4.07
C ILE A 166 -22.06 -1.62 -2.89
N GLY A 167 -22.51 -0.84 -1.89
CA GLY A 167 -21.79 -0.72 -0.63
C GLY A 167 -21.79 -2.03 0.15
N TYR A 168 -20.82 -2.20 1.01
CA TYR A 168 -20.65 -3.40 1.83
C TYR A 168 -21.92 -3.80 2.60
N PHE A 169 -22.59 -2.84 3.23
CA PHE A 169 -23.80 -3.11 4.04
C PHE A 169 -25.07 -3.35 3.22
N SER A 170 -25.03 -3.14 1.90
CA SER A 170 -26.20 -3.24 1.03
C SER A 170 -26.36 -4.59 0.35
N CYS A 171 -25.50 -5.55 0.65
CA CYS A 171 -25.57 -6.89 0.07
C CYS A 171 -25.10 -7.95 1.08
N GLY A 172 -25.50 -9.19 0.85
CA GLY A 172 -25.20 -10.33 1.69
C GLY A 172 -26.10 -11.49 1.40
N ASN A 173 -25.95 -12.59 2.16
CA ASN A 173 -26.76 -13.78 1.96
C ASN A 173 -28.26 -13.55 2.22
N SER A 174 -28.62 -12.59 3.07
CA SER A 174 -29.99 -12.24 3.41
C SER A 174 -30.59 -11.14 2.52
N ASN A 175 -29.75 -10.41 1.76
CA ASN A 175 -30.19 -9.26 0.99
C ASN A 175 -29.66 -9.34 -0.46
N PRO A 176 -30.40 -9.97 -1.38
CA PRO A 176 -29.95 -10.14 -2.75
C PRO A 176 -29.98 -8.82 -3.52
N VAL A 177 -29.01 -8.63 -4.38
CA VAL A 177 -28.90 -7.50 -5.29
C VAL A 177 -29.51 -7.85 -6.64
N THR A 178 -30.43 -7.00 -7.13
CA THR A 178 -31.08 -7.21 -8.40
C THR A 178 -30.47 -6.34 -9.50
N ILE A 179 -30.13 -6.97 -10.61
CA ILE A 179 -29.82 -6.34 -11.90
C ILE A 179 -31.07 -6.47 -12.77
N LYS A 180 -31.59 -5.35 -13.24
CA LYS A 180 -32.77 -5.27 -14.12
C LYS A 180 -32.38 -4.92 -15.55
N GLY A 181 -33.33 -5.03 -16.49
CA GLY A 181 -33.13 -4.65 -17.88
C GLY A 181 -32.29 -5.61 -18.69
N LEU A 182 -32.24 -6.87 -18.29
CA LEU A 182 -31.65 -7.95 -19.08
C LEU A 182 -32.60 -8.36 -20.18
N LYS A 183 -32.07 -8.69 -21.36
CA LYS A 183 -32.88 -9.21 -22.47
C LYS A 183 -33.26 -10.67 -22.14
N PRO A 184 -34.57 -11.02 -22.29
CA PRO A 184 -34.99 -12.42 -22.13
C PRO A 184 -34.25 -13.36 -23.07
N LEU A 185 -34.13 -14.61 -22.70
CA LEU A 185 -33.54 -15.69 -23.50
C LEU A 185 -32.10 -15.41 -23.99
N THR A 186 -31.37 -14.52 -23.30
CA THR A 186 -30.02 -14.13 -23.65
C THR A 186 -29.04 -14.71 -22.63
N ASN A 187 -27.95 -15.31 -23.11
CA ASN A 187 -26.87 -15.80 -22.24
C ASN A 187 -26.02 -14.63 -21.73
N TYR A 188 -25.92 -14.54 -20.42
CA TYR A 188 -25.07 -13.56 -19.73
C TYR A 188 -23.98 -14.25 -18.93
N LYS A 189 -22.81 -13.64 -18.91
CA LYS A 189 -21.72 -14.01 -18.01
C LYS A 189 -21.48 -12.88 -17.01
N PHE A 190 -21.52 -13.20 -15.74
CA PHE A 190 -21.28 -12.27 -14.63
C PHE A 190 -20.10 -12.71 -13.77
N ARG A 191 -19.51 -11.73 -13.12
CA ARG A 191 -18.57 -11.94 -12.02
C ARG A 191 -18.73 -10.83 -11.00
N VAL A 192 -18.28 -11.05 -9.77
CA VAL A 192 -18.21 -10.03 -8.73
C VAL A 192 -16.77 -9.72 -8.39
N GLN A 193 -16.50 -8.49 -8.00
CA GLN A 193 -15.17 -8.03 -7.66
C GLN A 193 -15.26 -7.09 -6.45
N ALA A 194 -14.48 -7.37 -5.42
CA ALA A 194 -14.37 -6.48 -4.28
C ALA A 194 -13.56 -5.22 -4.63
N TYR A 195 -13.89 -4.14 -3.95
CA TYR A 195 -13.19 -2.86 -4.09
C TYR A 195 -13.09 -2.20 -2.72
N ALA A 196 -11.91 -1.73 -2.38
CA ALA A 196 -11.66 -1.00 -1.13
C ALA A 196 -10.44 -0.08 -1.29
N ASN A 197 -10.55 1.16 -0.78
CA ASN A 197 -9.44 2.12 -0.70
C ASN A 197 -8.65 2.29 -2.01
N GLY A 198 -9.36 2.37 -3.15
CA GLY A 198 -8.72 2.49 -4.46
C GLY A 198 -8.24 1.17 -5.09
N MET A 199 -8.22 0.07 -4.33
CA MET A 199 -7.74 -1.23 -4.79
C MET A 199 -8.89 -2.14 -5.18
N THR A 200 -8.73 -2.85 -6.31
CA THR A 200 -9.65 -3.89 -6.75
C THR A 200 -9.09 -5.27 -6.43
N GLY A 201 -9.92 -6.13 -5.86
CA GLY A 201 -9.56 -7.53 -5.64
C GLY A 201 -9.61 -8.36 -6.92
N THR A 202 -9.08 -9.56 -6.86
CA THR A 202 -9.22 -10.57 -7.91
C THR A 202 -10.69 -10.85 -8.16
N PRO A 203 -11.16 -10.86 -9.41
CA PRO A 203 -12.56 -11.18 -9.70
C PRO A 203 -12.94 -12.60 -9.25
N SER A 204 -14.19 -12.79 -8.86
CA SER A 204 -14.75 -14.13 -8.59
C SER A 204 -14.75 -14.99 -9.84
N ASN A 205 -15.02 -16.29 -9.66
CA ASN A 205 -15.33 -17.17 -10.77
C ASN A 205 -16.59 -16.70 -11.51
N ILE A 206 -16.64 -16.99 -12.81
CA ILE A 206 -17.74 -16.56 -13.68
C ILE A 206 -19.02 -17.37 -13.37
N VAL A 207 -20.14 -16.67 -13.34
CA VAL A 207 -21.49 -17.25 -13.36
C VAL A 207 -22.08 -17.05 -14.75
N THR A 208 -22.51 -18.13 -15.40
CA THR A 208 -23.26 -18.08 -16.65
C THR A 208 -24.73 -18.30 -16.33
N MET A 209 -25.59 -17.50 -16.94
CA MET A 209 -27.05 -17.61 -16.81
C MET A 209 -27.72 -17.35 -18.17
N LYS A 210 -28.87 -17.95 -18.34
CA LYS A 210 -29.75 -17.75 -19.49
C LYS A 210 -31.06 -17.17 -19.04
#